data_e00a7d6342167fefaf49c39c7c165083
#
_entry.id   e00a7d6342167fefaf49c39c7c165083
#
_cell.length_a   1.000
_cell.length_b   1.000
_cell.length_c   1.000
_cell.angle_alpha   90.00
_cell.angle_beta   90.00
_cell.angle_gamma   90.00
#
_symmetry.space_group_name_H-M   'P 1'
#
loop_
_entity.id
_entity.type
_entity.pdbx_description
1 polymer ?
#
loop_
_entity_poly.entity_id
_entity_poly.type
_entity_poly.pdbx_seq_one_letter_code
_entity_poly.pdbx_strand_id
1 'polypeptide(L)'
;MLLENRIAVVTGGARGIGAATASLFRSEGARVEVWDTGGEHPAAGDDEGIVCRAVDVSDTGSVEGALEELISRAGVPDILVNNAGIISDGFASELSDEDWSRVIEVNLTGTFIPCRALIPHLRERGCGTITNTSSISALGNRGQSNYAASKAGVIGLTRTLAQELANDSVRVNCVAPGAIETEMFDAVPEKVKEKFIRRIPLGRLGSPVDVARLHLFLASDEASYMTGQTVFCDGGITL
;
A
#
# COMPACT_ATOMS: atom_id res chain seq x y z
N MET A 1 -21.47 5.99 4.62
CA MET A 1 -20.17 5.86 3.91
C MET A 1 -19.06 6.03 4.94
N LEU A 2 -18.09 5.13 4.94
CA LEU A 2 -17.04 5.11 5.96
C LEU A 2 -15.99 6.23 5.80
N LEU A 3 -15.85 6.79 4.59
CA LEU A 3 -14.84 7.79 4.25
C LEU A 3 -15.45 9.08 3.67
N GLU A 4 -16.67 9.40 4.08
CA GLU A 4 -17.37 10.58 3.56
C GLU A 4 -16.56 11.86 3.81
N ASN A 5 -16.37 12.67 2.75
CA ASN A 5 -15.58 13.91 2.75
C ASN A 5 -14.07 13.76 3.07
N ARG A 6 -13.53 12.54 3.13
CA ARG A 6 -12.09 12.31 3.31
C ARG A 6 -11.35 12.46 1.98
N ILE A 7 -10.09 12.88 2.06
CA ILE A 7 -9.15 12.90 0.94
C ILE A 7 -8.15 11.77 1.16
N ALA A 8 -8.02 10.89 0.17
CA ALA A 8 -7.12 9.75 0.23
C ALA A 8 -6.11 9.77 -0.92
N VAL A 9 -4.85 9.46 -0.60
CA VAL A 9 -3.81 9.15 -1.58
C VAL A 9 -3.57 7.65 -1.57
N VAL A 10 -3.55 7.03 -2.77
CA VAL A 10 -3.23 5.61 -2.95
C VAL A 10 -2.07 5.48 -3.92
N THR A 11 -0.90 5.03 -3.43
CA THR A 11 0.26 4.79 -4.28
C THR A 11 0.19 3.43 -4.97
N GLY A 12 0.67 3.32 -6.23
CA GLY A 12 0.52 2.11 -7.03
C GLY A 12 -0.95 1.77 -7.29
N GLY A 13 -1.77 2.81 -7.52
CA GLY A 13 -3.21 2.70 -7.59
C GLY A 13 -3.78 2.46 -8.99
N ALA A 14 -2.96 2.37 -10.03
CA ALA A 14 -3.46 2.17 -11.40
C ALA A 14 -3.98 0.74 -11.66
N ARG A 15 -3.58 -0.25 -10.86
CA ARG A 15 -3.95 -1.65 -11.05
C ARG A 15 -3.97 -2.46 -9.73
N GLY A 16 -4.44 -3.69 -9.81
CA GLY A 16 -4.38 -4.68 -8.73
C GLY A 16 -5.02 -4.21 -7.42
N ILE A 17 -4.31 -4.41 -6.31
CA ILE A 17 -4.78 -4.06 -4.96
C ILE A 17 -5.00 -2.55 -4.83
N GLY A 18 -4.09 -1.73 -5.38
CA GLY A 18 -4.20 -0.28 -5.31
C GLY A 18 -5.44 0.25 -6.03
N ALA A 19 -5.72 -0.25 -7.24
CA ALA A 19 -6.92 0.13 -8.00
C ALA A 19 -8.22 -0.29 -7.29
N ALA A 20 -8.26 -1.51 -6.73
CA ALA A 20 -9.40 -1.97 -5.95
C ALA A 20 -9.61 -1.11 -4.69
N THR A 21 -8.50 -0.68 -4.05
CA THR A 21 -8.54 0.19 -2.87
C THR A 21 -9.05 1.58 -3.25
N ALA A 22 -8.55 2.18 -4.31
CA ALA A 22 -9.00 3.49 -4.80
C ALA A 22 -10.50 3.48 -5.15
N SER A 23 -10.95 2.47 -5.91
CA SER A 23 -12.37 2.29 -6.27
C SER A 23 -13.25 2.14 -5.02
N LEU A 24 -12.84 1.31 -4.06
CA LEU A 24 -13.61 1.07 -2.84
C LEU A 24 -13.67 2.33 -1.97
N PHE A 25 -12.55 3.05 -1.79
CA PHE A 25 -12.52 4.31 -1.04
C PHE A 25 -13.43 5.36 -1.67
N ARG A 26 -13.41 5.46 -3.01
CA ARG A 26 -14.33 6.32 -3.75
C ARG A 26 -15.79 5.96 -3.49
N SER A 27 -16.16 4.69 -3.55
CA SER A 27 -17.53 4.22 -3.29
C SER A 27 -17.98 4.48 -1.85
N GLU A 28 -17.02 4.64 -0.92
CA GLU A 28 -17.26 4.97 0.50
C GLU A 28 -17.17 6.49 0.79
N GLY A 29 -17.18 7.32 -0.26
CA GLY A 29 -17.32 8.78 -0.14
C GLY A 29 -16.03 9.57 -0.11
N ALA A 30 -14.86 8.92 -0.27
CA ALA A 30 -13.59 9.64 -0.36
C ALA A 30 -13.39 10.31 -1.72
N ARG A 31 -12.68 11.44 -1.73
CA ARG A 31 -11.95 11.92 -2.91
C ARG A 31 -10.60 11.23 -2.96
N VAL A 32 -10.28 10.56 -4.07
CA VAL A 32 -9.09 9.73 -4.17
C VAL A 32 -8.12 10.29 -5.20
N GLU A 33 -6.86 10.44 -4.81
CA GLU A 33 -5.77 10.66 -5.75
C GLU A 33 -4.90 9.41 -5.81
N VAL A 34 -4.70 8.90 -7.02
CA VAL A 34 -3.85 7.75 -7.33
C VAL A 34 -2.49 8.26 -7.80
N TRP A 35 -1.44 7.81 -7.15
CA TRP A 35 -0.04 8.05 -7.53
C TRP A 35 0.56 6.79 -8.12
N ASP A 36 0.90 6.83 -9.41
CA ASP A 36 1.48 5.69 -10.13
C ASP A 36 2.47 6.19 -11.19
N THR A 37 3.49 5.42 -11.53
CA THR A 37 4.47 5.79 -12.57
C THR A 37 3.95 5.54 -13.98
N GLY A 38 2.90 4.76 -14.14
CA GLY A 38 2.33 4.43 -15.45
C GLY A 38 0.93 3.84 -15.34
N GLY A 39 0.12 4.19 -16.32
CA GLY A 39 -1.26 3.74 -16.40
C GLY A 39 -2.24 4.71 -15.74
N GLU A 40 -3.47 4.67 -16.24
CA GLU A 40 -4.60 5.36 -15.66
C GLU A 40 -5.41 4.36 -14.83
N HIS A 41 -5.98 4.82 -13.72
CA HIS A 41 -6.94 4.01 -12.99
C HIS A 41 -8.17 3.75 -13.90
N PRO A 42 -8.72 2.52 -13.93
CA PRO A 42 -9.87 2.18 -14.81
C PRO A 42 -11.10 3.08 -14.64
N ALA A 43 -11.26 3.67 -13.45
CA ALA A 43 -12.34 4.60 -13.13
C ALA A 43 -11.84 6.04 -12.94
N ALA A 44 -10.72 6.42 -13.59
CA ALA A 44 -10.24 7.80 -13.55
C ALA A 44 -11.11 8.70 -14.44
N GLY A 45 -11.46 9.86 -13.89
CA GLY A 45 -12.20 10.90 -14.61
C GLY A 45 -12.58 12.02 -13.64
N ASP A 46 -12.69 13.24 -14.14
CA ASP A 46 -12.97 14.42 -13.31
C ASP A 46 -14.32 14.30 -12.56
N ASP A 47 -15.29 13.62 -13.15
CA ASP A 47 -16.64 13.46 -12.58
C ASP A 47 -16.75 12.27 -11.61
N GLU A 48 -15.78 11.35 -11.59
CA GLU A 48 -15.86 10.14 -10.78
C GLU A 48 -15.15 10.24 -9.42
N GLY A 49 -14.43 11.33 -9.15
CA GLY A 49 -13.74 11.58 -7.88
C GLY A 49 -12.48 10.75 -7.66
N ILE A 50 -11.91 10.18 -8.71
CA ILE A 50 -10.56 9.59 -8.74
C ILE A 50 -9.71 10.37 -9.72
N VAL A 51 -8.62 10.95 -9.24
CA VAL A 51 -7.63 11.67 -10.04
C VAL A 51 -6.35 10.84 -10.10
N CYS A 52 -5.81 10.62 -11.29
CA CYS A 52 -4.53 9.94 -11.47
C CYS A 52 -3.41 10.94 -11.74
N ARG A 53 -2.27 10.69 -11.11
CA ARG A 53 -1.06 11.48 -11.27
C ARG A 53 0.15 10.58 -11.47
N ALA A 54 1.01 10.94 -12.42
CA ALA A 54 2.30 10.28 -12.60
C ALA A 54 3.25 10.70 -11.48
N VAL A 55 3.54 9.77 -10.56
CA VAL A 55 4.42 9.98 -9.40
C VAL A 55 5.32 8.78 -9.21
N ASP A 56 6.62 9.03 -9.16
CA ASP A 56 7.59 8.04 -8.69
C ASP A 56 7.77 8.18 -7.18
N VAL A 57 7.29 7.19 -6.43
CA VAL A 57 7.35 7.18 -4.96
C VAL A 57 8.78 7.10 -4.43
N SER A 58 9.76 6.67 -5.23
CA SER A 58 11.17 6.61 -4.89
C SER A 58 11.89 7.95 -5.10
N ASP A 59 11.25 8.90 -5.80
CA ASP A 59 11.78 10.26 -6.02
C ASP A 59 11.11 11.29 -5.09
N THR A 60 11.92 11.90 -4.23
CA THR A 60 11.44 12.91 -3.26
C THR A 60 10.75 14.09 -3.93
N GLY A 61 11.34 14.62 -5.01
CA GLY A 61 10.79 15.80 -5.70
C GLY A 61 9.47 15.49 -6.39
N SER A 62 9.31 14.29 -6.95
CA SER A 62 8.06 13.80 -7.54
C SER A 62 6.94 13.75 -6.49
N VAL A 63 7.23 13.20 -5.31
CA VAL A 63 6.25 13.06 -4.22
C VAL A 63 5.89 14.41 -3.61
N GLU A 64 6.89 15.25 -3.29
CA GLU A 64 6.65 16.58 -2.69
C GLU A 64 5.86 17.47 -3.64
N GLY A 65 6.20 17.53 -4.92
CA GLY A 65 5.46 18.31 -5.92
C GLY A 65 4.01 17.84 -6.08
N ALA A 66 3.77 16.51 -6.11
CA ALA A 66 2.43 15.97 -6.18
C ALA A 66 1.59 16.31 -4.93
N LEU A 67 2.21 16.23 -3.74
CA LEU A 67 1.54 16.57 -2.49
C LEU A 67 1.18 18.05 -2.41
N GLU A 68 2.09 18.96 -2.78
CA GLU A 68 1.85 20.41 -2.81
C GLU A 68 0.69 20.77 -3.73
N GLU A 69 0.64 20.19 -4.93
CA GLU A 69 -0.46 20.41 -5.86
C GLU A 69 -1.79 19.87 -5.33
N LEU A 70 -1.79 18.66 -4.72
CA LEU A 70 -2.98 18.12 -4.09
C LEU A 70 -3.50 19.00 -2.97
N ILE A 71 -2.62 19.45 -2.07
CA ILE A 71 -2.96 20.34 -0.95
C ILE A 71 -3.56 21.65 -1.47
N SER A 72 -2.94 22.24 -2.48
CA SER A 72 -3.44 23.49 -3.09
C SER A 72 -4.83 23.35 -3.72
N ARG A 73 -5.11 22.21 -4.34
CA ARG A 73 -6.36 21.96 -5.08
C ARG A 73 -7.49 21.45 -4.21
N ALA A 74 -7.20 20.57 -3.25
CA ALA A 74 -8.22 19.80 -2.54
C ALA A 74 -8.09 19.85 -1.01
N GLY A 75 -6.93 20.26 -0.50
CA GLY A 75 -6.61 20.25 0.93
C GLY A 75 -5.68 19.09 1.31
N VAL A 76 -5.28 19.09 2.59
CA VAL A 76 -4.39 18.04 3.13
C VAL A 76 -5.05 16.68 3.09
N PRO A 77 -4.39 15.62 2.57
CA PRO A 77 -4.93 14.27 2.62
C PRO A 77 -5.19 13.79 4.05
N ASP A 78 -6.33 13.13 4.26
CA ASP A 78 -6.69 12.45 5.52
C ASP A 78 -6.04 11.10 5.64
N ILE A 79 -5.86 10.44 4.48
CA ILE A 79 -5.48 9.03 4.38
C ILE A 79 -4.36 8.90 3.36
N LEU A 80 -3.31 8.16 3.75
CA LEU A 80 -2.26 7.68 2.84
C LEU A 80 -2.26 6.16 2.83
N VAL A 81 -2.43 5.57 1.64
CA VAL A 81 -2.24 4.14 1.41
C VAL A 81 -0.97 3.93 0.59
N ASN A 82 0.09 3.46 1.23
CA ASN A 82 1.32 3.07 0.57
C ASN A 82 1.20 1.63 0.07
N ASN A 83 0.88 1.49 -1.23
CA ASN A 83 0.70 0.20 -1.86
C ASN A 83 1.68 -0.03 -3.04
N ALA A 84 2.32 1.00 -3.56
CA ALA A 84 3.31 0.84 -4.63
C ALA A 84 4.38 -0.19 -4.28
N GLY A 85 4.73 -1.04 -5.25
CA GLY A 85 5.74 -2.05 -5.05
C GLY A 85 6.01 -2.87 -6.29
N ILE A 86 7.25 -3.38 -6.37
CA ILE A 86 7.75 -4.24 -7.44
C ILE A 86 8.35 -5.51 -6.86
N ILE A 87 8.51 -6.51 -7.71
CA ILE A 87 9.27 -7.73 -7.44
C ILE A 87 10.41 -7.87 -8.43
N SER A 88 11.51 -8.47 -8.00
CA SER A 88 12.59 -8.97 -8.85
C SER A 88 13.12 -10.23 -8.18
N ASP A 89 12.55 -11.39 -8.60
CA ASP A 89 12.81 -12.67 -7.97
C ASP A 89 14.14 -13.26 -8.46
N GLY A 90 14.94 -13.80 -7.54
CA GLY A 90 16.20 -14.45 -7.80
C GLY A 90 16.78 -15.06 -6.53
N PHE A 91 17.59 -16.13 -6.64
CA PHE A 91 18.32 -16.61 -5.48
C PHE A 91 19.35 -15.57 -5.04
N ALA A 92 19.63 -15.48 -3.75
CA ALA A 92 20.54 -14.49 -3.19
C ALA A 92 21.94 -14.49 -3.82
N SER A 93 22.39 -15.65 -4.32
CA SER A 93 23.68 -15.78 -5.03
C SER A 93 23.65 -15.28 -6.47
N GLU A 94 22.48 -15.03 -7.04
CA GLU A 94 22.26 -14.67 -8.44
C GLU A 94 21.66 -13.25 -8.59
N LEU A 95 21.15 -12.70 -7.49
CA LEU A 95 20.52 -11.40 -7.46
C LEU A 95 21.56 -10.30 -7.66
N SER A 96 21.34 -9.44 -8.66
CA SER A 96 22.23 -8.29 -8.90
C SER A 96 22.06 -7.20 -7.83
N ASP A 97 23.09 -6.38 -7.64
CA ASP A 97 23.01 -5.21 -6.77
C ASP A 97 21.96 -4.21 -7.27
N GLU A 98 21.75 -4.13 -8.58
CA GLU A 98 20.71 -3.28 -9.18
C GLU A 98 19.30 -3.76 -8.85
N ASP A 99 19.03 -5.06 -8.99
CA ASP A 99 17.73 -5.65 -8.63
C ASP A 99 17.45 -5.53 -7.14
N TRP A 100 18.49 -5.74 -6.32
CA TRP A 100 18.37 -5.52 -4.88
C TRP A 100 18.00 -4.07 -4.58
N SER A 101 18.80 -3.12 -5.06
CA SER A 101 18.62 -1.69 -4.76
C SER A 101 17.29 -1.17 -5.26
N ARG A 102 16.89 -1.53 -6.48
CA ARG A 102 15.62 -1.11 -7.06
C ARG A 102 14.40 -1.56 -6.24
N VAL A 103 14.40 -2.81 -5.76
CA VAL A 103 13.30 -3.32 -4.94
C VAL A 103 13.27 -2.61 -3.58
N ILE A 104 14.42 -2.36 -2.96
CA ILE A 104 14.49 -1.60 -1.70
C ILE A 104 14.03 -0.15 -1.91
N GLU A 105 14.47 0.50 -2.98
CA GLU A 105 14.11 1.89 -3.30
C GLU A 105 12.59 2.04 -3.49
N VAL A 106 11.97 1.21 -4.32
CA VAL A 106 10.54 1.35 -4.58
C VAL A 106 9.71 0.90 -3.36
N ASN A 107 10.01 -0.27 -2.79
CA ASN A 107 9.11 -0.88 -1.80
C ASN A 107 9.27 -0.29 -0.39
N LEU A 108 10.48 0.06 0.01
CA LEU A 108 10.76 0.55 1.37
C LEU A 108 10.97 2.06 1.39
N THR A 109 11.91 2.58 0.59
CA THR A 109 12.14 4.02 0.50
C THR A 109 10.92 4.74 -0.07
N GLY A 110 10.28 4.15 -1.09
CA GLY A 110 9.03 4.65 -1.69
C GLY A 110 7.79 4.54 -0.78
N THR A 111 7.87 3.78 0.32
CA THR A 111 6.89 3.85 1.42
C THR A 111 7.23 4.97 2.41
N PHE A 112 8.52 5.17 2.67
CA PHE A 112 9.00 6.18 3.62
C PHE A 112 8.80 7.62 3.10
N ILE A 113 9.12 7.89 1.83
CA ILE A 113 9.09 9.25 1.26
C ILE A 113 7.69 9.87 1.34
N PRO A 114 6.58 9.22 0.89
CA PRO A 114 5.23 9.77 1.04
C PRO A 114 4.83 9.97 2.51
N CYS A 115 5.22 9.05 3.42
CA CYS A 115 5.00 9.24 4.85
C CYS A 115 5.70 10.50 5.35
N ARG A 116 7.00 10.66 5.06
CA ARG A 116 7.80 11.80 5.49
C ARG A 116 7.22 13.12 4.99
N ALA A 117 6.78 13.17 3.74
CA ALA A 117 6.20 14.38 3.14
C ALA A 117 4.87 14.77 3.79
N LEU A 118 3.99 13.78 4.09
CA LEU A 118 2.65 14.05 4.62
C LEU A 118 2.63 14.29 6.14
N ILE A 119 3.52 13.69 6.91
CA ILE A 119 3.54 13.73 8.39
C ILE A 119 3.47 15.16 8.97
N PRO A 120 4.22 16.16 8.49
CA PRO A 120 4.12 17.52 9.04
C PRO A 120 2.70 18.08 8.98
N HIS A 121 1.98 17.86 7.89
CA HIS A 121 0.61 18.30 7.68
C HIS A 121 -0.40 17.55 8.56
N LEU A 122 -0.18 16.25 8.78
CA LEU A 122 -1.03 15.44 9.68
C LEU A 122 -0.85 15.88 11.14
N ARG A 123 0.38 16.18 11.55
CA ARG A 123 0.69 16.71 12.88
C ARG A 123 0.02 18.05 13.13
N GLU A 124 0.13 18.98 12.18
CA GLU A 124 -0.51 20.28 12.27
C GLU A 124 -2.04 20.16 12.39
N ARG A 125 -2.62 19.22 11.66
CA ARG A 125 -4.07 18.95 11.71
C ARG A 125 -4.51 18.19 12.96
N GLY A 126 -3.63 17.41 13.59
CA GLY A 126 -3.93 16.60 14.79
C GLY A 126 -4.81 15.38 14.50
N CYS A 127 -4.83 14.89 13.28
CA CYS A 127 -5.49 13.63 12.89
C CYS A 127 -5.03 13.13 11.53
N GLY A 128 -5.18 11.81 11.28
CA GLY A 128 -4.89 11.18 10.01
C GLY A 128 -4.66 9.69 10.11
N THR A 129 -4.58 9.05 8.96
CA THR A 129 -4.35 7.60 8.89
C THR A 129 -3.37 7.25 7.77
N ILE A 130 -2.39 6.43 8.10
CA ILE A 130 -1.46 5.83 7.14
C ILE A 130 -1.65 4.32 7.17
N THR A 131 -1.84 3.70 6.01
CA THR A 131 -1.85 2.24 5.87
C THR A 131 -0.79 1.81 4.87
N ASN A 132 0.11 0.96 5.31
CA ASN A 132 1.22 0.46 4.50
C ASN A 132 0.94 -0.96 4.01
N THR A 133 1.39 -1.31 2.82
CA THR A 133 1.26 -2.66 2.26
C THR A 133 2.58 -3.41 2.36
N SER A 134 2.62 -4.40 3.27
CA SER A 134 3.69 -5.39 3.37
C SER A 134 3.37 -6.64 2.52
N SER A 135 3.69 -7.82 2.99
CA SER A 135 3.41 -9.13 2.37
C SER A 135 3.67 -10.23 3.39
N ILE A 136 3.07 -11.41 3.19
CA ILE A 136 3.50 -12.64 3.89
C ILE A 136 4.99 -12.95 3.63
N SER A 137 5.55 -12.50 2.50
CA SER A 137 6.97 -12.66 2.18
C SER A 137 7.90 -11.95 3.17
N ALA A 138 7.39 -11.01 3.97
CA ALA A 138 8.13 -10.42 5.09
C ALA A 138 8.60 -11.45 6.13
N LEU A 139 7.95 -12.62 6.20
CA LEU A 139 8.33 -13.75 7.04
C LEU A 139 9.41 -14.64 6.39
N GLY A 140 9.82 -14.32 5.19
CA GLY A 140 10.76 -15.07 4.37
C GLY A 140 10.07 -15.83 3.23
N ASN A 141 10.57 -15.67 2.01
CA ASN A 141 10.16 -16.45 0.85
C ASN A 141 11.36 -16.77 -0.04
N ARG A 142 11.47 -18.03 -0.43
CA ARG A 142 12.60 -18.50 -1.24
C ARG A 142 12.67 -17.76 -2.58
N GLY A 143 13.84 -17.22 -2.92
CA GLY A 143 14.05 -16.47 -4.15
C GLY A 143 13.59 -15.00 -4.09
N GLN A 144 13.26 -14.48 -2.90
CA GLN A 144 12.76 -13.11 -2.71
C GLN A 144 13.51 -12.37 -1.60
N SER A 145 14.83 -12.50 -1.51
CA SER A 145 15.59 -11.89 -0.41
C SER A 145 15.45 -10.36 -0.36
N ASN A 146 15.47 -9.67 -1.50
CA ASN A 146 15.24 -8.23 -1.62
C ASN A 146 13.79 -7.85 -1.25
N TYR A 147 12.81 -8.56 -1.82
CA TYR A 147 11.40 -8.30 -1.56
C TYR A 147 11.03 -8.58 -0.10
N ALA A 148 11.47 -9.71 0.45
CA ALA A 148 11.24 -10.07 1.85
C ALA A 148 11.85 -9.03 2.81
N ALA A 149 13.10 -8.60 2.55
CA ALA A 149 13.76 -7.57 3.33
C ALA A 149 13.00 -6.23 3.27
N SER A 150 12.57 -5.81 2.06
CA SER A 150 11.81 -4.57 1.88
C SER A 150 10.47 -4.61 2.65
N LYS A 151 9.72 -5.72 2.53
CA LYS A 151 8.41 -5.86 3.18
C LYS A 151 8.49 -6.07 4.69
N ALA A 152 9.56 -6.68 5.19
CA ALA A 152 9.89 -6.69 6.62
C ALA A 152 10.25 -5.29 7.13
N GLY A 153 11.01 -4.51 6.34
CA GLY A 153 11.32 -3.12 6.64
C GLY A 153 10.07 -2.24 6.76
N VAL A 154 9.07 -2.44 5.90
CA VAL A 154 7.77 -1.73 5.98
C VAL A 154 7.05 -2.01 7.31
N ILE A 155 7.13 -3.23 7.85
CA ILE A 155 6.55 -3.57 9.17
C ILE A 155 7.27 -2.78 10.28
N GLY A 156 8.61 -2.74 10.24
CA GLY A 156 9.41 -1.96 11.18
C GLY A 156 9.11 -0.47 11.11
N LEU A 157 9.07 0.09 9.90
CA LEU A 157 8.70 1.48 9.64
C LEU A 157 7.30 1.82 10.19
N THR A 158 6.32 0.96 9.94
CA THR A 158 4.94 1.14 10.44
C THR A 158 4.90 1.27 11.95
N ARG A 159 5.60 0.39 12.67
CA ARG A 159 5.66 0.41 14.15
C ARG A 159 6.32 1.66 14.69
N THR A 160 7.41 2.09 14.04
CA THR A 160 8.13 3.31 14.44
C THR A 160 7.25 4.54 14.25
N LEU A 161 6.67 4.71 13.05
CA LEU A 161 5.79 5.85 12.77
C LEU A 161 4.55 5.87 13.66
N ALA A 162 3.98 4.70 13.98
CA ALA A 162 2.86 4.62 14.91
C ALA A 162 3.20 5.16 16.31
N GLN A 163 4.41 4.89 16.81
CA GLN A 163 4.88 5.42 18.10
C GLN A 163 5.16 6.92 18.02
N GLU A 164 5.79 7.38 16.95
CA GLU A 164 6.14 8.79 16.75
C GLU A 164 4.93 9.71 16.59
N LEU A 165 3.80 9.17 16.08
CA LEU A 165 2.62 9.94 15.69
C LEU A 165 1.41 9.73 16.61
N ALA A 166 1.52 8.86 17.60
CA ALA A 166 0.41 8.55 18.51
C ALA A 166 -0.11 9.78 19.26
N ASN A 167 0.79 10.66 19.70
CA ASN A 167 0.43 11.90 20.40
C ASN A 167 -0.24 12.93 19.49
N ASP A 168 -0.07 12.78 18.18
CA ASP A 168 -0.68 13.64 17.15
C ASP A 168 -2.03 13.07 16.66
N SER A 169 -2.55 12.02 17.31
CA SER A 169 -3.78 11.30 16.91
C SER A 169 -3.74 10.77 15.46
N VAL A 170 -2.54 10.47 14.95
CA VAL A 170 -2.33 9.84 13.64
C VAL A 170 -2.09 8.35 13.82
N ARG A 171 -2.90 7.53 13.14
CA ARG A 171 -2.77 6.07 13.19
C ARG A 171 -1.94 5.57 12.01
N VAL A 172 -1.07 4.61 12.27
CA VAL A 172 -0.25 3.97 11.23
C VAL A 172 -0.34 2.45 11.38
N ASN A 173 -0.88 1.77 10.37
CA ASN A 173 -1.03 0.31 10.37
C ASN A 173 -0.50 -0.29 9.06
N CYS A 174 -0.36 -1.60 9.04
CA CYS A 174 0.18 -2.36 7.92
C CYS A 174 -0.77 -3.51 7.55
N VAL A 175 -1.00 -3.68 6.26
CA VAL A 175 -1.65 -4.86 5.69
C VAL A 175 -0.59 -5.76 5.09
N ALA A 176 -0.64 -7.06 5.37
CA ALA A 176 0.26 -8.07 4.81
C ALA A 176 -0.55 -9.08 3.98
N PRO A 177 -0.70 -8.84 2.67
CA PRO A 177 -1.42 -9.75 1.78
C PRO A 177 -0.69 -11.08 1.61
N GLY A 178 -1.47 -12.14 1.39
CA GLY A 178 -1.01 -13.44 0.90
C GLY A 178 -0.93 -13.51 -0.62
N ALA A 179 -1.29 -14.66 -1.20
CA ALA A 179 -1.39 -14.83 -2.64
C ALA A 179 -2.72 -14.22 -3.15
N ILE A 180 -2.61 -13.13 -3.88
CA ILE A 180 -3.74 -12.34 -4.37
C ILE A 180 -3.79 -12.39 -5.90
N GLU A 181 -4.98 -12.56 -6.48
CA GLU A 181 -5.23 -12.54 -7.92
C GLU A 181 -4.96 -11.13 -8.48
N THR A 182 -3.76 -10.93 -9.01
CA THR A 182 -3.30 -9.68 -9.63
C THR A 182 -2.46 -10.01 -10.85
N GLU A 183 -2.25 -9.05 -11.75
CA GLU A 183 -1.34 -9.22 -12.89
C GLU A 183 0.05 -9.72 -12.47
N MET A 184 0.53 -9.32 -11.29
CA MET A 184 1.79 -9.81 -10.71
C MET A 184 1.75 -11.32 -10.46
N PHE A 185 0.59 -11.87 -10.09
CA PHE A 185 0.39 -13.31 -9.85
C PHE A 185 0.02 -14.06 -11.13
N ASP A 186 -0.50 -13.38 -12.16
CA ASP A 186 -0.87 -14.01 -13.43
C ASP A 186 0.34 -14.58 -14.18
N ALA A 187 1.52 -13.97 -14.01
CA ALA A 187 2.78 -14.47 -14.55
C ALA A 187 3.25 -15.81 -13.91
N VAL A 188 2.65 -16.22 -12.78
CA VAL A 188 3.02 -17.45 -12.08
C VAL A 188 2.42 -18.67 -12.83
N PRO A 189 3.23 -19.73 -13.15
CA PRO A 189 2.74 -20.93 -13.83
C PRO A 189 1.60 -21.61 -13.06
N GLU A 190 0.59 -22.13 -13.78
CA GLU A 190 -0.64 -22.70 -13.20
C GLU A 190 -0.37 -23.79 -12.15
N LYS A 191 0.60 -24.70 -12.43
CA LYS A 191 1.02 -25.73 -11.46
C LYS A 191 1.55 -25.16 -10.14
N VAL A 192 2.08 -23.93 -10.17
CA VAL A 192 2.57 -23.25 -8.96
C VAL A 192 1.39 -22.59 -8.25
N LYS A 193 0.46 -21.98 -8.99
CA LYS A 193 -0.80 -21.42 -8.45
C LYS A 193 -1.58 -22.50 -7.70
N GLU A 194 -1.77 -23.68 -8.29
CA GLU A 194 -2.42 -24.82 -7.62
C GLU A 194 -1.73 -25.22 -6.30
N LYS A 195 -0.39 -25.19 -6.26
CA LYS A 195 0.36 -25.49 -5.03
C LYS A 195 0.11 -24.43 -3.95
N PHE A 196 0.02 -23.16 -4.33
CA PHE A 196 -0.36 -22.10 -3.40
C PHE A 196 -1.77 -22.31 -2.85
N ILE A 197 -2.75 -22.53 -3.74
CA ILE A 197 -4.15 -22.76 -3.34
C ILE A 197 -4.29 -23.90 -2.35
N ARG A 198 -3.57 -25.02 -2.57
CA ARG A 198 -3.59 -26.17 -1.63
C ARG A 198 -3.02 -25.86 -0.25
N ARG A 199 -2.16 -24.83 -0.13
CA ARG A 199 -1.57 -24.39 1.14
C ARG A 199 -2.40 -23.34 1.86
N ILE A 200 -3.35 -22.72 1.17
CA ILE A 200 -4.23 -21.72 1.74
C ILE A 200 -5.40 -22.43 2.43
N PRO A 201 -5.58 -22.31 3.76
CA PRO A 201 -6.69 -22.96 4.46
C PRO A 201 -8.07 -22.61 3.93
N LEU A 202 -8.28 -21.36 3.46
CA LEU A 202 -9.55 -20.97 2.82
C LEU A 202 -9.74 -21.52 1.41
N GLY A 203 -8.76 -22.26 0.84
CA GLY A 203 -8.87 -23.01 -0.42
C GLY A 203 -8.98 -22.14 -1.68
N ARG A 204 -8.68 -20.86 -1.61
CA ARG A 204 -8.70 -19.94 -2.76
C ARG A 204 -7.61 -18.89 -2.65
N LEU A 205 -7.26 -18.30 -3.77
CA LEU A 205 -6.52 -17.02 -3.78
C LEU A 205 -7.39 -15.90 -3.18
N GLY A 206 -6.75 -14.91 -2.61
CA GLY A 206 -7.42 -13.65 -2.26
C GLY A 206 -7.70 -12.82 -3.52
N SER A 207 -8.76 -12.05 -3.50
CA SER A 207 -9.01 -11.02 -4.51
C SER A 207 -8.41 -9.67 -4.09
N PRO A 208 -8.10 -8.75 -5.02
CA PRO A 208 -7.72 -7.38 -4.68
C PRO A 208 -8.70 -6.69 -3.71
N VAL A 209 -9.99 -6.99 -3.85
CA VAL A 209 -11.04 -6.44 -2.97
C VAL A 209 -10.94 -6.97 -1.54
N ASP A 210 -10.49 -8.20 -1.32
CA ASP A 210 -10.28 -8.73 0.04
C ASP A 210 -9.26 -7.85 0.80
N VAL A 211 -8.19 -7.43 0.13
CA VAL A 211 -7.15 -6.54 0.69
C VAL A 211 -7.66 -5.10 0.81
N ALA A 212 -8.36 -4.60 -0.20
CA ALA A 212 -8.93 -3.25 -0.21
C ALA A 212 -9.88 -3.02 0.97
N ARG A 213 -10.71 -4.01 1.32
CA ARG A 213 -11.61 -3.95 2.49
C ARG A 213 -10.85 -3.81 3.81
N LEU A 214 -9.67 -4.43 3.92
CA LEU A 214 -8.86 -4.30 5.11
C LEU A 214 -8.20 -2.90 5.17
N HIS A 215 -7.73 -2.36 4.04
CA HIS A 215 -7.28 -0.96 3.97
C HIS A 215 -8.41 0.00 4.35
N LEU A 216 -9.63 -0.22 3.84
CA LEU A 216 -10.80 0.59 4.18
C LEU A 216 -11.08 0.57 5.69
N PHE A 217 -11.13 -0.61 6.29
CA PHE A 217 -11.35 -0.76 7.74
C PHE A 217 -10.27 0.00 8.53
N LEU A 218 -9.00 -0.20 8.21
CA LEU A 218 -7.89 0.45 8.90
C LEU A 218 -7.86 1.98 8.68
N ALA A 219 -8.35 2.46 7.54
CA ALA A 219 -8.43 3.88 7.22
C ALA A 219 -9.62 4.58 7.90
N SER A 220 -10.67 3.85 8.22
CA SER A 220 -11.90 4.36 8.82
C SER A 220 -11.81 4.53 10.33
N ASP A 221 -12.82 5.18 10.92
CA ASP A 221 -12.97 5.36 12.37
C ASP A 221 -13.30 4.04 13.09
N GLU A 222 -13.73 2.99 12.37
CA GLU A 222 -13.94 1.64 12.92
C GLU A 222 -12.64 1.04 13.51
N ALA A 223 -11.47 1.49 13.03
CA ALA A 223 -10.17 1.10 13.55
C ALA A 223 -9.55 2.15 14.49
N SER A 224 -10.36 2.98 15.16
CA SER A 224 -9.92 4.12 15.97
C SER A 224 -8.94 3.75 17.10
N TYR A 225 -8.98 2.51 17.59
CA TYR A 225 -8.06 2.03 18.64
C TYR A 225 -6.94 1.12 18.11
N MET A 226 -6.66 1.19 16.79
CA MET A 226 -5.63 0.38 16.16
C MET A 226 -4.52 1.25 15.58
N THR A 227 -3.29 1.11 16.09
CA THR A 227 -2.08 1.70 15.53
C THR A 227 -0.89 0.76 15.75
N GLY A 228 0.10 0.80 14.85
CA GLY A 228 1.29 -0.05 14.89
C GLY A 228 1.06 -1.53 14.56
N GLN A 229 -0.15 -1.90 14.09
CA GLN A 229 -0.50 -3.29 13.84
C GLN A 229 -0.13 -3.71 12.42
N THR A 230 0.25 -4.99 12.29
CA THR A 230 0.35 -5.68 11.00
C THR A 230 -0.74 -6.74 10.94
N VAL A 231 -1.66 -6.59 10.00
CA VAL A 231 -2.78 -7.51 9.83
C VAL A 231 -2.58 -8.32 8.56
N PHE A 232 -2.52 -9.64 8.70
CA PHE A 232 -2.39 -10.56 7.57
C PHE A 232 -3.75 -10.78 6.89
N CYS A 233 -3.75 -10.65 5.55
CA CYS A 233 -4.91 -10.92 4.69
C CYS A 233 -4.50 -12.01 3.69
N ASP A 234 -4.42 -13.25 4.16
CA ASP A 234 -3.66 -14.32 3.51
C ASP A 234 -4.39 -15.67 3.43
N GLY A 235 -5.66 -15.72 3.82
CA GLY A 235 -6.46 -16.95 3.83
C GLY A 235 -5.96 -18.02 4.80
N GLY A 236 -5.08 -17.66 5.75
CA GLY A 236 -4.49 -18.53 6.75
C GLY A 236 -3.20 -19.25 6.31
N ILE A 237 -2.59 -18.88 5.19
CA ILE A 237 -1.38 -19.55 4.68
C ILE A 237 -0.17 -19.43 5.63
N THR A 238 -0.18 -18.47 6.53
CA THR A 238 0.89 -18.24 7.52
C THR A 238 0.64 -18.89 8.89
N LEU A 239 -0.46 -19.61 9.06
CA LEU A 239 -0.79 -20.34 10.29
C LEU A 239 0.06 -21.60 10.51
#